data_81f5b3a23cc09f3406419dbcd2d4a04d
#
_entry.id   81f5b3a23cc09f3406419dbcd2d4a04d
#
_cell.length_a   1.000
_cell.length_b   1.000
_cell.length_c   1.000
_cell.angle_alpha   90.00
_cell.angle_beta   90.00
_cell.angle_gamma   90.00
#
_symmetry.space_group_name_H-M   'P 1'
#
loop_
_entity.id
_entity.type
_entity.pdbx_description
1 polymer ?
#
loop_
_entity_poly.entity_id
_entity_poly.type
_entity_poly.pdbx_seq_one_letter_code
_entity_poly.pdbx_strand_id
1 'polypeptide(L)'
;MRYFSTRDKKLNFSFREIFSRGLAPDGGLFIPSEIKKYSNSELKSLQDLSYTDLATEIISNFCSPDLDKQKLKILVSKAYNNFATKEVVKIKKVGDIYLLELYHGPTLAFKDIAMQVIGNLYDELNIADKKKVNIVVATS
;
A
#
# COMPACT_ATOMS: atom_id res chain seq x y z
N MET A 1 10.30 6.60 7.44
CA MET A 1 8.96 7.04 7.93
C MET A 1 8.77 6.58 9.36
N ARG A 2 8.19 7.43 10.22
CA ARG A 2 7.80 7.06 11.59
C ARG A 2 6.28 7.20 11.71
N TYR A 3 5.72 6.47 12.67
CA TYR A 3 4.28 6.40 12.91
C TYR A 3 3.98 6.62 14.37
N PHE A 4 2.84 7.20 14.67
CA PHE A 4 2.35 7.38 16.03
C PHE A 4 0.87 7.00 16.14
N SER A 5 0.42 6.80 17.38
CA SER A 5 -0.98 6.50 17.63
C SER A 5 -1.85 7.76 17.50
N THR A 6 -3.08 7.59 17.00
CA THR A 6 -4.09 8.65 17.03
C THR A 6 -4.47 9.09 18.44
N ARG A 7 -4.19 8.27 19.47
CA ARG A 7 -4.51 8.55 20.87
C ARG A 7 -3.31 9.07 21.67
N ASP A 8 -2.09 8.64 21.32
CA ASP A 8 -0.87 9.11 21.97
C ASP A 8 0.25 9.33 20.94
N LYS A 9 0.54 10.60 20.66
CA LYS A 9 1.60 11.01 19.73
C LYS A 9 3.03 10.75 20.25
N LYS A 10 3.19 10.40 21.52
CA LYS A 10 4.52 10.04 22.09
C LYS A 10 4.92 8.62 21.69
N LEU A 11 3.95 7.75 21.42
CA LEU A 11 4.20 6.40 20.91
C LEU A 11 4.71 6.48 19.47
N ASN A 12 5.90 5.99 19.24
CA ASN A 12 6.62 6.13 17.97
C ASN A 12 7.08 4.77 17.45
N PHE A 13 6.64 4.42 16.24
CA PHE A 13 6.82 3.10 15.63
C PHE A 13 7.45 3.19 14.25
N SER A 14 8.13 2.13 13.83
CA SER A 14 8.57 1.89 12.46
C SER A 14 7.42 1.33 11.59
N PHE A 15 7.60 1.32 10.27
CA PHE A 15 6.65 0.65 9.36
C PHE A 15 6.50 -0.84 9.70
N ARG A 16 7.60 -1.54 9.93
CA ARG A 16 7.59 -2.98 10.27
C ARG A 16 6.77 -3.26 11.54
N GLU A 17 6.93 -2.45 12.57
CA GLU A 17 6.18 -2.60 13.82
C GLU A 17 4.68 -2.40 13.63
N ILE A 18 4.27 -1.36 12.92
CA ILE A 18 2.85 -1.09 12.70
C ILE A 18 2.19 -2.13 11.80
N PHE A 19 2.91 -2.60 10.78
CA PHE A 19 2.39 -3.57 9.82
C PHE A 19 2.05 -4.90 10.48
N SER A 20 2.87 -5.33 11.45
CA SER A 20 2.64 -6.58 12.19
C SER A 20 1.57 -6.47 13.29
N ARG A 21 1.24 -5.24 13.75
CA ARG A 21 0.32 -5.03 14.89
C ARG A 21 -1.13 -4.74 14.48
N GLY A 22 -1.33 -4.02 13.39
CA GLY A 22 -2.65 -3.55 12.96
C GLY A 22 -3.19 -2.37 13.78
N LEU A 23 -3.16 -2.43 15.12
CA LEU A 23 -3.57 -1.36 16.03
C LEU A 23 -2.44 -0.99 17.00
N ALA A 24 -2.45 0.26 17.43
CA ALA A 24 -1.55 0.74 18.47
C ALA A 24 -1.87 0.12 19.84
N PRO A 25 -0.90 0.00 20.78
CA PRO A 25 -1.12 -0.61 22.10
C PRO A 25 -2.20 0.06 22.94
N ASP A 26 -2.48 1.34 22.68
CA ASP A 26 -3.53 2.13 23.34
C ASP A 26 -4.90 2.01 22.65
N GLY A 27 -5.02 1.14 21.64
CA GLY A 27 -6.22 0.95 20.84
C GLY A 27 -6.47 2.05 19.78
N GLY A 28 -5.49 2.94 19.55
CA GLY A 28 -5.51 3.93 18.49
C GLY A 28 -5.13 3.35 17.13
N LEU A 29 -5.35 4.12 16.06
CA LEU A 29 -4.86 3.84 14.73
C LEU A 29 -3.44 4.38 14.57
N PHE A 30 -2.66 3.76 13.70
CA PHE A 30 -1.36 4.29 13.31
C PHE A 30 -1.50 5.33 12.21
N ILE A 31 -0.86 6.48 12.40
CA ILE A 31 -0.78 7.55 11.39
C ILE A 31 0.69 7.90 11.14
N PRO A 32 1.08 8.20 9.88
CA PRO A 32 2.44 8.60 9.56
C PRO A 32 2.77 9.96 10.18
N SER A 33 4.03 10.16 10.56
CA SER A 33 4.52 11.43 11.11
C SER A 33 4.40 12.58 10.10
N GLU A 34 4.46 12.25 8.82
CA GLU A 34 4.33 13.21 7.72
C GLU A 34 3.74 12.52 6.47
N ILE A 35 3.15 13.32 5.61
CA ILE A 35 2.73 12.88 4.26
C ILE A 35 3.49 13.73 3.25
N LYS A 36 4.22 13.06 2.35
CA LYS A 36 4.97 13.74 1.29
C LYS A 36 4.04 14.63 0.47
N LYS A 37 4.41 15.89 0.32
CA LYS A 37 3.78 16.82 -0.60
C LYS A 37 4.56 16.82 -1.90
N TYR A 38 3.87 16.66 -3.01
CA TYR A 38 4.47 16.68 -4.34
C TYR A 38 4.35 18.08 -4.94
N SER A 39 5.44 18.59 -5.49
CA SER A 39 5.44 19.77 -6.34
C SER A 39 4.79 19.49 -7.70
N ASN A 40 4.42 20.54 -8.45
CA ASN A 40 3.88 20.38 -9.80
C ASN A 40 4.85 19.66 -10.76
N SER A 41 6.16 19.86 -10.61
CA SER A 41 7.16 19.15 -11.41
C SER A 41 7.24 17.68 -11.07
N GLU A 42 7.18 17.31 -9.78
CA GLU A 42 7.13 15.91 -9.36
C GLU A 42 5.83 15.24 -9.85
N LEU A 43 4.66 15.89 -9.72
CA LEU A 43 3.40 15.35 -10.24
C LEU A 43 3.48 15.08 -11.75
N LYS A 44 4.10 15.99 -12.52
CA LYS A 44 4.31 15.77 -13.95
C LYS A 44 5.20 14.56 -14.23
N SER A 45 6.26 14.36 -13.46
CA SER A 45 7.13 13.18 -13.64
C SER A 45 6.45 11.85 -13.28
N LEU A 46 5.37 11.88 -12.49
CA LEU A 46 4.60 10.68 -12.14
C LEU A 46 3.60 10.29 -13.25
N GLN A 47 3.24 11.21 -14.16
CA GLN A 47 2.18 10.97 -15.16
C GLN A 47 2.55 9.87 -16.17
N ASP A 48 3.83 9.73 -16.49
CA ASP A 48 4.32 8.78 -17.50
C ASP A 48 4.70 7.41 -16.90
N LEU A 49 4.55 7.25 -15.57
CA LEU A 49 4.86 5.99 -14.91
C LEU A 49 3.78 4.94 -15.18
N SER A 50 4.21 3.67 -15.28
CA SER A 50 3.28 2.56 -15.19
C SER A 50 2.57 2.57 -13.82
N TYR A 51 1.39 1.96 -13.72
CA TYR A 51 0.67 1.85 -12.45
C TYR A 51 1.54 1.21 -11.35
N THR A 52 2.29 0.16 -11.69
CA THR A 52 3.22 -0.51 -10.77
C THR A 52 4.34 0.42 -10.29
N ASP A 53 4.92 1.21 -11.20
CA ASP A 53 5.97 2.16 -10.83
C ASP A 53 5.42 3.30 -9.99
N LEU A 54 4.25 3.83 -10.34
CA LEU A 54 3.56 4.86 -9.58
C LEU A 54 3.20 4.37 -8.18
N ALA A 55 2.62 3.18 -8.06
CA ALA A 55 2.31 2.56 -6.76
C ALA A 55 3.58 2.37 -5.92
N THR A 56 4.68 1.89 -6.53
CA THR A 56 5.95 1.75 -5.84
C THR A 56 6.47 3.08 -5.33
N GLU A 57 6.42 4.13 -6.16
CA GLU A 57 6.86 5.49 -5.79
C GLU A 57 6.09 6.01 -4.58
N ILE A 58 4.77 5.89 -4.61
CA ILE A 58 3.90 6.39 -3.54
C ILE A 58 4.07 5.56 -2.27
N ILE A 59 4.00 4.22 -2.35
CA ILE A 59 4.06 3.33 -1.19
C ILE A 59 5.44 3.41 -0.51
N SER A 60 6.52 3.60 -1.28
CA SER A 60 7.87 3.71 -0.72
C SER A 60 8.02 4.85 0.29
N ASN A 61 7.26 5.93 0.15
CA ASN A 61 7.26 7.04 1.12
C ASN A 61 6.79 6.59 2.52
N PHE A 62 5.97 5.54 2.58
CA PHE A 62 5.44 5.01 3.83
C PHE A 62 6.29 3.88 4.42
N CYS A 63 6.99 3.12 3.57
CA CYS A 63 7.74 1.93 4.02
C CYS A 63 9.21 2.21 4.34
N SER A 64 9.80 3.26 3.79
CA SER A 64 11.23 3.58 3.96
C SER A 64 11.53 4.06 5.40
N PRO A 65 12.68 3.68 5.99
CA PRO A 65 13.74 2.82 5.41
C PRO A 65 13.55 1.31 5.65
N ASP A 66 12.46 0.87 6.28
CA ASP A 66 12.27 -0.51 6.72
C ASP A 66 12.15 -1.50 5.55
N LEU A 67 11.74 -1.02 4.38
CA LEU A 67 11.67 -1.80 3.15
C LEU A 67 12.36 -1.04 2.01
N ASP A 68 13.30 -1.73 1.37
CA ASP A 68 14.00 -1.21 0.20
C ASP A 68 13.05 -1.03 -0.99
N LYS A 69 13.24 0.05 -1.75
CA LYS A 69 12.35 0.41 -2.87
C LYS A 69 12.39 -0.61 -4.01
N GLN A 70 13.54 -1.23 -4.28
CA GLN A 70 13.64 -2.24 -5.35
C GLN A 70 12.88 -3.50 -4.92
N LYS A 71 13.02 -3.89 -3.66
CA LYS A 71 12.26 -4.98 -3.08
C LYS A 71 10.76 -4.71 -3.11
N LEU A 72 10.34 -3.51 -2.70
CA LEU A 72 8.95 -3.09 -2.80
C LEU A 72 8.42 -3.19 -4.23
N LYS A 73 9.21 -2.76 -5.24
CA LYS A 73 8.82 -2.86 -6.65
C LYS A 73 8.54 -4.29 -7.07
N ILE A 74 9.34 -5.25 -6.62
CA ILE A 74 9.12 -6.69 -6.90
C ILE A 74 7.79 -7.16 -6.30
N LEU A 75 7.50 -6.78 -5.04
CA LEU A 75 6.28 -7.17 -4.35
C LEU A 75 5.03 -6.56 -5.00
N VAL A 76 5.09 -5.28 -5.37
CA VAL A 76 4.01 -4.57 -6.06
C VAL A 76 3.79 -5.17 -7.45
N SER A 77 4.85 -5.46 -8.20
CA SER A 77 4.76 -6.12 -9.51
C SER A 77 4.10 -7.49 -9.40
N LYS A 78 4.52 -8.29 -8.42
CA LYS A 78 3.92 -9.61 -8.15
C LYS A 78 2.42 -9.50 -7.82
N ALA A 79 2.04 -8.47 -7.03
CA ALA A 79 0.65 -8.24 -6.66
C ALA A 79 -0.25 -7.96 -7.88
N TYR A 80 0.23 -7.15 -8.83
CA TYR A 80 -0.59 -6.70 -9.95
C TYR A 80 -0.47 -7.56 -11.22
N ASN A 81 0.44 -8.53 -11.26
CA ASN A 81 0.57 -9.45 -12.39
C ASN A 81 -0.69 -10.31 -12.64
N ASN A 82 -1.53 -10.50 -11.63
CA ASN A 82 -2.76 -11.31 -11.73
C ASN A 82 -4.00 -10.46 -12.02
N PHE A 83 -3.86 -9.17 -12.31
CA PHE A 83 -4.97 -8.31 -12.71
C PHE A 83 -5.32 -8.53 -14.17
N ALA A 84 -6.60 -8.43 -14.49
CA ALA A 84 -7.11 -8.63 -15.85
C ALA A 84 -6.61 -7.58 -16.86
N THR A 85 -6.11 -6.45 -16.38
CA THR A 85 -5.56 -5.38 -17.22
C THR A 85 -4.20 -4.92 -16.69
N LYS A 86 -3.30 -4.54 -17.61
CA LYS A 86 -1.97 -4.01 -17.25
C LYS A 86 -2.04 -2.68 -16.49
N GLU A 87 -3.08 -1.91 -16.74
CA GLU A 87 -3.32 -0.62 -16.08
C GLU A 87 -3.77 -0.79 -14.63
N VAL A 88 -4.10 -2.01 -14.18
CA VAL A 88 -4.64 -2.35 -12.85
C VAL A 88 -5.99 -1.69 -12.58
N VAL A 89 -6.10 -0.39 -12.81
CA VAL A 89 -7.33 0.39 -12.75
C VAL A 89 -7.54 1.11 -14.09
N LYS A 90 -8.79 1.31 -14.50
CA LYS A 90 -9.13 2.05 -15.72
C LYS A 90 -10.00 3.24 -15.40
N ILE A 91 -9.78 4.32 -16.13
CA ILE A 91 -10.65 5.49 -16.11
C ILE A 91 -11.44 5.52 -17.42
N LYS A 92 -12.76 5.46 -17.31
CA LYS A 92 -13.69 5.49 -18.45
C LYS A 92 -14.52 6.76 -18.41
N LYS A 93 -14.52 7.51 -19.50
CA LYS A 93 -15.39 8.67 -19.64
C LYS A 93 -16.77 8.22 -20.10
N VAL A 94 -17.82 8.65 -19.40
CA VAL A 94 -19.22 8.38 -19.73
C VAL A 94 -19.99 9.70 -19.68
N GLY A 95 -20.25 10.30 -20.82
CA GLY A 95 -20.79 11.67 -20.88
C GLY A 95 -19.83 12.66 -20.25
N ASP A 96 -20.29 13.39 -19.25
CA ASP A 96 -19.50 14.42 -18.52
C ASP A 96 -18.85 13.90 -17.24
N ILE A 97 -18.99 12.61 -16.93
CA ILE A 97 -18.40 12.00 -15.74
C ILE A 97 -17.27 11.05 -16.09
N TYR A 98 -16.38 10.80 -15.12
CA TYR A 98 -15.33 9.80 -15.21
C TYR A 98 -15.61 8.70 -14.19
N LEU A 99 -15.61 7.44 -14.67
CA LEU A 99 -15.71 6.25 -13.84
C LEU A 99 -14.32 5.67 -13.63
N LEU A 100 -13.93 5.49 -12.38
CA LEU A 100 -12.74 4.75 -12.01
C LEU A 100 -13.14 3.29 -11.75
N GLU A 101 -12.73 2.40 -12.66
CA GLU A 101 -13.03 0.97 -12.57
C GLU A 101 -12.03 0.27 -11.66
N LEU A 102 -12.48 -0.31 -10.54
CA LEU A 102 -11.63 -0.91 -9.51
C LEU A 102 -11.80 -2.45 -9.40
N TYR A 103 -12.48 -3.08 -10.35
CA TYR A 103 -12.87 -4.49 -10.30
C TYR A 103 -12.02 -5.41 -11.20
N HIS A 104 -10.82 -4.99 -11.59
CA HIS A 104 -9.96 -5.76 -12.49
C HIS A 104 -9.04 -6.75 -11.76
N GLY A 105 -9.11 -6.83 -10.44
CA GLY A 105 -8.35 -7.78 -9.63
C GLY A 105 -8.94 -9.20 -9.64
N PRO A 106 -8.22 -10.18 -9.05
CA PRO A 106 -8.59 -11.60 -9.12
C PRO A 106 -9.91 -11.95 -8.43
N THR A 107 -10.38 -11.16 -7.46
CA THR A 107 -11.67 -11.38 -6.78
C THR A 107 -12.77 -10.44 -7.27
N LEU A 108 -12.48 -9.60 -8.26
CA LEU A 108 -13.37 -8.57 -8.82
C LEU A 108 -13.82 -7.51 -7.80
N ALA A 109 -13.18 -7.44 -6.65
CA ALA A 109 -13.44 -6.46 -5.62
C ALA A 109 -12.36 -5.35 -5.61
N PHE A 110 -12.76 -4.10 -5.34
CA PHE A 110 -11.80 -2.99 -5.25
C PHE A 110 -10.70 -3.22 -4.19
N LYS A 111 -10.98 -4.04 -3.18
CA LYS A 111 -10.03 -4.42 -2.13
C LYS A 111 -8.79 -5.14 -2.66
N ASP A 112 -8.87 -5.78 -3.82
CA ASP A 112 -7.72 -6.46 -4.45
C ASP A 112 -6.53 -5.53 -4.62
N ILE A 113 -6.77 -4.26 -4.93
CA ILE A 113 -5.72 -3.27 -5.16
C ILE A 113 -4.78 -3.16 -3.94
N ALA A 114 -5.34 -3.16 -2.73
CA ALA A 114 -4.56 -3.10 -1.50
C ALA A 114 -4.17 -4.50 -1.01
N MET A 115 -5.11 -5.44 -0.98
CA MET A 115 -4.93 -6.74 -0.33
C MET A 115 -3.88 -7.62 -1.02
N GLN A 116 -3.75 -7.55 -2.36
CA GLN A 116 -2.70 -8.29 -3.07
C GLN A 116 -1.30 -7.79 -2.69
N VAL A 117 -1.13 -6.48 -2.50
CA VAL A 117 0.14 -5.90 -2.04
C VAL A 117 0.39 -6.25 -0.58
N ILE A 118 -0.63 -6.13 0.28
CA ILE A 118 -0.54 -6.46 1.71
C ILE A 118 -0.13 -7.92 1.90
N GLY A 119 -0.71 -8.86 1.16
CA GLY A 119 -0.35 -10.27 1.22
C GLY A 119 1.13 -10.51 0.93
N ASN A 120 1.65 -9.93 -0.16
CA ASN A 120 3.07 -10.04 -0.49
C ASN A 120 3.99 -9.37 0.56
N LEU A 121 3.55 -8.26 1.16
CA LEU A 121 4.28 -7.61 2.26
C LEU A 121 4.34 -8.49 3.51
N TYR A 122 3.25 -9.17 3.85
CA TYR A 122 3.22 -10.12 4.97
C TYR A 122 4.19 -11.28 4.75
N ASP A 123 4.19 -11.87 3.57
CA ASP A 123 5.12 -12.94 3.21
C ASP A 123 6.57 -12.48 3.42
N GLU A 124 6.93 -11.32 2.88
CA GLU A 124 8.27 -10.77 2.96
C GLU A 124 8.71 -10.47 4.40
N LEU A 125 7.86 -9.79 5.17
CA LEU A 125 8.17 -9.39 6.53
C LEU A 125 8.22 -10.59 7.48
N ASN A 126 7.32 -11.58 7.30
CA ASN A 126 7.28 -12.78 8.12
C ASN A 126 8.47 -13.72 7.87
N ILE A 127 8.90 -13.86 6.61
CA ILE A 127 10.10 -14.63 6.27
C ILE A 127 11.31 -14.03 6.97
N ALA A 128 11.44 -12.71 6.95
CA ALA A 128 12.54 -12.01 7.60
C ALA A 128 12.54 -12.20 9.13
N ASP A 129 11.37 -12.19 9.76
CA ASP A 129 11.22 -12.29 11.21
C ASP A 129 11.05 -13.74 11.71
N LYS A 130 10.88 -14.73 10.80
CA LYS A 130 10.59 -16.13 11.12
C LYS A 130 9.39 -16.32 12.06
N LYS A 131 8.41 -15.42 12.00
CA LYS A 131 7.21 -15.43 12.83
C LYS A 131 6.03 -16.05 12.09
N LYS A 132 5.24 -16.87 12.80
CA LYS A 132 3.90 -17.26 12.33
C LYS A 132 2.92 -16.16 12.70
N VAL A 133 2.14 -15.71 11.73
CA VAL A 133 1.08 -14.72 11.93
C VAL A 133 -0.26 -15.36 11.63
N ASN A 134 -1.20 -15.25 12.55
CA ASN A 134 -2.60 -15.61 12.34
C ASN A 134 -3.37 -14.35 11.98
N ILE A 135 -4.06 -14.37 10.85
CA ILE A 135 -4.88 -13.25 10.40
C ILE A 135 -6.34 -13.67 10.53
N VAL A 136 -7.08 -12.93 11.35
CA VAL A 136 -8.52 -13.10 11.51
C VAL A 136 -9.22 -11.96 10.79
N VAL A 137 -10.11 -12.28 9.88
CA VAL A 137 -10.86 -11.29 9.10
C VAL A 137 -12.36 -11.48 9.27
N ALA A 138 -13.08 -10.37 9.30
CA ALA A 138 -14.52 -10.37 9.12
C ALA A 138 -14.81 -9.94 7.68
N THR A 139 -15.62 -10.73 6.99
CA THR A 139 -16.02 -10.43 5.61
C THR A 139 -17.53 -10.45 5.46
N SER A 140 -18.05 -9.64 4.56
CA SER A 140 -19.46 -9.66 4.14
C SER A 140 -19.66 -10.70 3.06
#